data_b67185db7b8e0301e65d9987c1127715
#
_entry.id   b67185db7b8e0301e65d9987c1127715
#
_cell.length_a   1.000
_cell.length_b   1.000
_cell.length_c   1.000
_cell.angle_alpha   90.00
_cell.angle_beta   90.00
_cell.angle_gamma   90.00
#
_symmetry.space_group_name_H-M   'P 1'
#
loop_
_entity.id
_entity.type
_entity.pdbx_description
1 polymer ?
#
loop_
_entity_poly.entity_id
_entity_poly.type
_entity_poly.pdbx_seq_one_letter_code
_entity_poly.pdbx_strand_id
1 'polypeptide(L)'
;MNKEKKQNAFVKFFISVWDKKFLLITITVLVALLPVAVSSQSMALTRTILTAIGIDMEDDEIIVYGEHVLFNFDPFGIPERHIATGRGATIQDALDEIGVNMGRTISFSHVTLIIIGNGLAEENLFEMLKPFLKQSQLNSSTALVYTESNIETLLQTSIDKGDVRSAKLQQIAEFNRTHKDKYYTSLERFMKNNMRLEAVAFIPVLNESQGDIENTGTKAKFANGIFVEKI
;
A
#
# COMPACT_ATOMS: atom_id res chain seq x y z
N MET A 1 -3.54 -1.79 77.83
CA MET A 1 -4.49 -2.22 76.82
C MET A 1 -4.93 -1.10 75.83
N ASN A 2 -4.24 0.05 75.76
CA ASN A 2 -4.70 1.20 74.95
C ASN A 2 -3.70 1.62 73.84
N LYS A 3 -2.49 1.06 73.78
CA LYS A 3 -1.49 1.41 72.76
C LYS A 3 -1.64 0.59 71.43
N GLU A 4 -2.01 -0.68 71.54
CA GLU A 4 -2.20 -1.54 70.34
C GLU A 4 -3.42 -1.16 69.49
N LYS A 5 -4.52 -0.70 70.11
CA LYS A 5 -5.69 -0.22 69.36
C LYS A 5 -5.44 1.02 68.53
N LYS A 6 -4.56 1.96 69.02
CA LYS A 6 -4.17 3.17 68.29
C LYS A 6 -3.23 2.86 67.12
N GLN A 7 -2.36 1.88 67.27
CA GLN A 7 -1.41 1.49 66.24
C GLN A 7 -2.13 0.81 65.03
N ASN A 8 -3.13 -0.03 65.31
CA ASN A 8 -3.94 -0.66 64.26
C ASN A 8 -4.85 0.32 63.50
N ALA A 9 -5.33 1.37 64.14
CA ALA A 9 -6.14 2.41 63.48
C ALA A 9 -5.27 3.30 62.57
N PHE A 10 -4.03 3.62 62.96
CA PHE A 10 -3.12 4.41 62.13
C PHE A 10 -2.64 3.64 60.89
N VAL A 11 -2.36 2.35 61.04
CA VAL A 11 -1.98 1.46 59.92
C VAL A 11 -3.14 1.31 58.94
N LYS A 12 -4.36 1.13 59.43
CA LYS A 12 -5.56 1.04 58.56
C LYS A 12 -5.84 2.34 57.82
N PHE A 13 -5.62 3.50 58.46
CA PHE A 13 -5.76 4.79 57.82
C PHE A 13 -4.70 5.00 56.72
N PHE A 14 -3.44 4.62 56.97
CA PHE A 14 -2.37 4.72 55.97
C PHE A 14 -2.60 3.79 54.77
N ILE A 15 -3.05 2.57 54.97
CA ILE A 15 -3.41 1.62 53.91
C ILE A 15 -4.57 2.19 53.10
N SER A 16 -5.62 2.71 53.71
CA SER A 16 -6.79 3.29 53.03
C SER A 16 -6.44 4.54 52.22
N VAL A 17 -5.47 5.37 52.67
CA VAL A 17 -4.99 6.53 51.91
C VAL A 17 -4.08 6.10 50.76
N TRP A 18 -3.30 5.03 50.94
CA TRP A 18 -2.40 4.47 49.95
C TRP A 18 -3.24 3.85 48.81
N ASP A 19 -4.25 3.08 49.11
CA ASP A 19 -5.16 2.48 48.14
C ASP A 19 -5.90 3.55 47.30
N LYS A 20 -6.33 4.67 47.94
CA LYS A 20 -6.96 5.77 47.22
C LYS A 20 -6.01 6.50 46.28
N LYS A 21 -4.72 6.62 46.65
CA LYS A 21 -3.70 7.22 45.76
C LYS A 21 -3.43 6.34 44.54
N PHE A 22 -3.32 5.04 44.73
CA PHE A 22 -3.18 4.10 43.62
C PHE A 22 -4.40 4.13 42.68
N LEU A 23 -5.60 4.18 43.24
CA LEU A 23 -6.84 4.30 42.49
C LEU A 23 -6.89 5.62 41.69
N LEU A 24 -6.50 6.74 42.26
CA LEU A 24 -6.42 8.02 41.57
C LEU A 24 -5.39 8.00 40.44
N ILE A 25 -4.20 7.42 40.68
CA ILE A 25 -3.15 7.29 39.66
C ILE A 25 -3.67 6.41 38.50
N THR A 26 -4.30 5.28 38.82
CA THR A 26 -4.85 4.38 37.79
C THR A 26 -5.93 5.07 36.95
N ILE A 27 -6.85 5.80 37.58
CA ILE A 27 -7.87 6.58 36.86
C ILE A 27 -7.22 7.67 36.00
N THR A 28 -6.23 8.38 36.50
CA THR A 28 -5.52 9.44 35.75
C THR A 28 -4.81 8.86 34.53
N VAL A 29 -4.12 7.72 34.69
CA VAL A 29 -3.49 7.01 33.57
C VAL A 29 -4.52 6.51 32.55
N LEU A 30 -5.63 5.96 33.04
CA LEU A 30 -6.73 5.50 32.15
C LEU A 30 -7.33 6.65 31.35
N VAL A 31 -7.59 7.79 32.00
CA VAL A 31 -8.12 8.99 31.34
C VAL A 31 -7.11 9.59 30.37
N ALA A 32 -5.81 9.57 30.69
CA ALA A 32 -4.76 10.04 29.80
C ALA A 32 -4.57 9.16 28.55
N LEU A 33 -4.90 7.88 28.63
CA LEU A 33 -4.84 6.95 27.49
C LEU A 33 -6.05 7.05 26.55
N LEU A 34 -7.20 7.56 27.01
CA LEU A 34 -8.42 7.70 26.21
C LEU A 34 -8.23 8.54 24.93
N PRO A 35 -7.56 9.71 24.94
CA PRO A 35 -7.35 10.51 23.74
C PRO A 35 -6.49 9.78 22.69
N VAL A 36 -5.52 8.98 23.14
CA VAL A 36 -4.64 8.22 22.24
C VAL A 36 -5.43 7.11 21.53
N ALA A 37 -6.31 6.41 22.23
CA ALA A 37 -7.15 5.38 21.65
C ALA A 37 -8.16 5.96 20.64
N VAL A 38 -8.75 7.12 20.94
CA VAL A 38 -9.73 7.77 20.05
C VAL A 38 -9.04 8.37 18.81
N SER A 39 -7.86 9.00 18.96
CA SER A 39 -7.14 9.60 17.85
C SER A 39 -6.59 8.57 16.86
N SER A 40 -6.19 7.38 17.32
CA SER A 40 -5.73 6.30 16.44
C SER A 40 -6.87 5.71 15.59
N GLN A 41 -8.07 5.62 16.12
CA GLN A 41 -9.24 5.19 15.35
C GLN A 41 -9.65 6.21 14.27
N SER A 42 -9.61 7.50 14.56
CA SER A 42 -9.95 8.53 13.59
C SER A 42 -8.96 8.59 12.42
N MET A 43 -7.67 8.33 12.64
CA MET A 43 -6.68 8.26 11.57
C MET A 43 -6.90 7.06 10.62
N ALA A 44 -7.32 5.91 11.14
CA ALA A 44 -7.61 4.73 10.31
C ALA A 44 -8.83 4.94 9.41
N LEU A 45 -9.83 5.71 9.88
CA LEU A 45 -11.06 6.00 9.14
C LEU A 45 -10.87 7.02 8.01
N THR A 46 -9.82 7.84 8.06
CA THR A 46 -9.57 8.91 7.09
C THR A 46 -8.56 8.55 6.02
N ARG A 47 -7.93 7.37 6.09
CA ARG A 47 -6.93 6.94 5.12
C ARG A 47 -7.39 5.72 4.34
N THR A 48 -7.17 5.78 3.03
CA THR A 48 -7.29 4.61 2.16
C THR A 48 -5.90 4.01 1.94
N ILE A 49 -5.78 2.73 2.20
CA ILE A 49 -4.53 1.98 2.05
C ILE A 49 -4.53 1.33 0.68
N LEU A 50 -3.67 1.82 -0.23
CA LEU A 50 -3.45 1.18 -1.51
C LEU A 50 -2.50 -0.02 -1.33
N THR A 51 -2.77 -1.08 -2.07
CA THR A 51 -1.96 -2.31 -2.10
C THR A 51 -1.29 -2.54 -3.45
N ALA A 52 -1.93 -2.09 -4.54
CA ALA A 52 -1.34 -2.02 -5.87
C ALA A 52 -1.77 -0.72 -6.57
N ILE A 53 -0.96 -0.28 -7.53
CA ILE A 53 -1.23 0.88 -8.38
C ILE A 53 -1.05 0.43 -9.83
N GLY A 54 -2.06 0.65 -10.67
CA GLY A 54 -1.98 0.55 -12.12
C GLY A 54 -1.86 1.94 -12.74
N ILE A 55 -1.04 2.10 -13.76
CA ILE A 55 -0.86 3.38 -14.46
C ILE A 55 -0.95 3.10 -15.95
N ASP A 56 -1.84 3.80 -16.62
CA ASP A 56 -2.00 3.74 -18.07
C ASP A 56 -2.23 5.14 -18.64
N MET A 57 -2.27 5.25 -19.96
CA MET A 57 -2.59 6.48 -20.66
C MET A 57 -3.61 6.21 -21.76
N GLU A 58 -4.62 7.06 -21.87
CA GLU A 58 -5.64 7.03 -22.88
C GLU A 58 -5.99 8.48 -23.25
N ASP A 59 -6.03 8.79 -24.55
CA ASP A 59 -6.36 10.13 -25.07
C ASP A 59 -5.51 11.27 -24.44
N ASP A 60 -4.19 11.06 -24.29
CA ASP A 60 -3.24 11.97 -23.64
C ASP A 60 -3.51 12.25 -22.14
N GLU A 61 -4.36 11.47 -21.51
CA GLU A 61 -4.70 11.58 -20.10
C GLU A 61 -4.15 10.38 -19.32
N ILE A 62 -3.52 10.62 -18.19
CA ILE A 62 -3.02 9.57 -17.30
C ILE A 62 -4.19 9.02 -16.50
N ILE A 63 -4.33 7.70 -16.53
CA ILE A 63 -5.30 6.97 -15.71
C ILE A 63 -4.54 6.20 -14.65
N VAL A 64 -4.95 6.38 -13.40
CA VAL A 64 -4.42 5.61 -12.27
C VAL A 64 -5.52 4.74 -11.68
N TYR A 65 -5.20 3.46 -11.52
CA TYR A 65 -6.04 2.46 -10.85
C TYR A 65 -5.41 2.13 -9.50
N GLY A 66 -6.14 2.35 -8.42
CA GLY A 66 -5.69 2.05 -7.06
C GLY A 66 -6.44 0.85 -6.49
N GLU A 67 -5.77 -0.30 -6.34
CA GLU A 67 -6.33 -1.40 -5.54
C GLU A 67 -6.23 -1.02 -4.06
N HIS A 68 -7.35 -1.05 -3.36
CA HIS A 68 -7.40 -0.72 -1.94
C HIS A 68 -8.21 -1.74 -1.15
N VAL A 69 -7.94 -1.80 0.15
CA VAL A 69 -8.60 -2.71 1.09
C VAL A 69 -9.54 -1.91 1.98
N LEU A 70 -10.79 -2.35 2.03
CA LEU A 70 -11.77 -1.88 3.00
C LEU A 70 -11.80 -2.86 4.18
N PHE A 71 -11.50 -2.34 5.36
CA PHE A 71 -11.66 -3.08 6.60
C PHE A 71 -13.07 -2.85 7.12
N ASN A 72 -13.93 -3.86 7.05
CA ASN A 72 -15.20 -3.84 7.74
C ASN A 72 -14.94 -3.93 9.24
N PHE A 73 -15.73 -3.21 10.06
CA PHE A 73 -15.62 -3.24 11.52
C PHE A 73 -16.07 -4.56 12.15
N ASP A 74 -16.43 -5.54 11.34
CA ASP A 74 -16.66 -6.91 11.81
C ASP A 74 -15.31 -7.54 12.16
N PRO A 75 -15.06 -7.91 13.44
CA PRO A 75 -13.81 -8.56 13.85
C PRO A 75 -13.52 -9.90 13.15
N PHE A 76 -14.56 -10.49 12.54
CA PHE A 76 -14.50 -11.74 11.77
C PHE A 76 -14.70 -11.51 10.27
N GLY A 77 -14.88 -10.26 9.84
CA GLY A 77 -15.07 -9.89 8.45
C GLY A 77 -13.81 -10.09 7.61
N ILE A 78 -14.00 -10.65 6.42
CA ILE A 78 -12.92 -10.74 5.42
C ILE A 78 -12.72 -9.35 4.84
N PRO A 79 -11.47 -8.83 4.76
CA PRO A 79 -11.21 -7.56 4.10
C PRO A 79 -11.63 -7.60 2.64
N GLU A 80 -12.44 -6.65 2.21
CA GLU A 80 -12.86 -6.54 0.81
C GLU A 80 -11.86 -5.68 0.03
N ARG A 81 -11.56 -6.10 -1.19
CA ARG A 81 -10.67 -5.38 -2.11
C ARG A 81 -11.49 -4.72 -3.20
N HIS A 82 -11.16 -3.49 -3.49
CA HIS A 82 -11.83 -2.69 -4.52
C HIS A 82 -10.80 -1.95 -5.36
N ILE A 83 -11.22 -1.52 -6.54
CA ILE A 83 -10.43 -0.70 -7.44
C ILE A 83 -11.06 0.70 -7.45
N ALA A 84 -10.24 1.72 -7.23
CA ALA A 84 -10.60 3.10 -7.44
C ALA A 84 -9.81 3.64 -8.62
N THR A 85 -10.47 4.42 -9.48
CA THR A 85 -9.86 4.99 -10.68
C THR A 85 -9.85 6.50 -10.58
N GLY A 86 -8.76 7.12 -11.02
CA GLY A 86 -8.64 8.56 -11.18
C GLY A 86 -7.92 8.90 -12.47
N ARG A 87 -8.21 10.08 -13.01
CA ARG A 87 -7.67 10.61 -14.26
C ARG A 87 -7.00 11.96 -14.02
N GLY A 88 -6.01 12.33 -14.83
CA GLY A 88 -5.35 13.61 -14.71
C GLY A 88 -4.22 13.81 -15.70
N ALA A 89 -3.74 15.05 -15.77
CA ALA A 89 -2.58 15.38 -16.61
C ALA A 89 -1.26 14.81 -16.06
N THR A 90 -1.24 14.50 -14.75
CA THR A 90 -0.10 13.87 -14.08
C THR A 90 -0.57 12.72 -13.20
N ILE A 91 0.36 11.81 -12.86
CA ILE A 91 0.07 10.72 -11.90
C ILE A 91 -0.44 11.29 -10.57
N GLN A 92 0.10 12.44 -10.13
CA GLN A 92 -0.33 13.05 -8.87
C GLN A 92 -1.78 13.56 -8.97
N ASP A 93 -2.16 14.22 -10.06
CA ASP A 93 -3.53 14.69 -10.26
C ASP A 93 -4.53 13.53 -10.26
N ALA A 94 -4.18 12.42 -10.94
CA ALA A 94 -5.02 11.22 -10.96
C ALA A 94 -5.14 10.56 -9.57
N LEU A 95 -4.06 10.53 -8.79
CA LEU A 95 -4.10 10.04 -7.41
C LEU A 95 -4.91 10.96 -6.49
N ASP A 96 -4.80 12.27 -6.67
CA ASP A 96 -5.56 13.25 -5.90
C ASP A 96 -7.05 13.13 -6.21
N GLU A 97 -7.43 12.87 -7.47
CA GLU A 97 -8.81 12.59 -7.85
C GLU A 97 -9.35 11.33 -7.14
N ILE A 98 -8.59 10.25 -7.09
CA ILE A 98 -8.97 9.07 -6.29
C ILE A 98 -9.23 9.47 -4.84
N GLY A 99 -8.34 10.26 -4.24
CA GLY A 99 -8.49 10.74 -2.87
C GLY A 99 -9.77 11.57 -2.67
N VAL A 100 -10.06 12.47 -3.59
CA VAL A 100 -11.27 13.31 -3.58
C VAL A 100 -12.53 12.46 -3.71
N ASN A 101 -12.57 11.55 -4.68
CA ASN A 101 -13.72 10.68 -4.94
C ASN A 101 -14.01 9.75 -3.75
N MET A 102 -12.98 9.31 -3.04
CA MET A 102 -13.12 8.49 -1.85
C MET A 102 -13.34 9.29 -0.55
N GLY A 103 -13.15 10.61 -0.58
CA GLY A 103 -13.19 11.46 0.63
C GLY A 103 -12.11 11.07 1.66
N ARG A 104 -10.96 10.54 1.20
CA ARG A 104 -9.91 9.99 2.06
C ARG A 104 -8.51 10.34 1.56
N THR A 105 -7.57 10.43 2.49
CA THR A 105 -6.15 10.56 2.13
C THR A 105 -5.58 9.21 1.73
N ILE A 106 -4.88 9.16 0.60
CA ILE A 106 -4.23 7.95 0.12
C ILE A 106 -2.95 7.67 0.91
N SER A 107 -2.76 6.42 1.31
CA SER A 107 -1.52 5.92 1.92
C SER A 107 -0.86 4.89 0.99
N PHE A 108 0.43 5.10 0.71
CA PHE A 108 1.25 4.26 -0.15
C PHE A 108 2.08 3.21 0.62
N SER A 109 1.97 3.19 1.95
CA SER A 109 2.84 2.35 2.82
C SER A 109 2.71 0.84 2.57
N HIS A 110 1.63 0.41 1.96
CA HIS A 110 1.35 -1.00 1.65
C HIS A 110 1.36 -1.32 0.15
N VAL A 111 1.76 -0.37 -0.69
CA VAL A 111 1.89 -0.63 -2.12
C VAL A 111 3.07 -1.57 -2.35
N THR A 112 2.77 -2.76 -2.84
CA THR A 112 3.75 -3.82 -3.14
C THR A 112 3.99 -3.99 -4.63
N LEU A 113 3.10 -3.42 -5.47
CA LEU A 113 3.08 -3.60 -6.91
C LEU A 113 2.70 -2.30 -7.63
N ILE A 114 3.44 -1.98 -8.69
CA ILE A 114 3.06 -0.98 -9.71
C ILE A 114 2.94 -1.69 -11.05
N ILE A 115 1.79 -1.53 -11.71
CA ILE A 115 1.49 -2.08 -13.01
C ILE A 115 1.57 -0.97 -14.05
N ILE A 116 2.32 -1.20 -15.11
CA ILE A 116 2.52 -0.26 -16.22
C ILE A 116 1.72 -0.77 -17.42
N GLY A 117 0.76 0.02 -17.88
CA GLY A 117 -0.05 -0.27 -19.05
C GLY A 117 0.64 0.02 -20.36
N ASN A 118 0.11 -0.55 -21.43
CA ASN A 118 0.64 -0.40 -22.77
C ASN A 118 0.47 1.02 -23.34
N GLY A 119 -0.50 1.80 -22.87
CA GLY A 119 -0.67 3.20 -23.26
C GLY A 119 0.53 4.10 -22.92
N LEU A 120 1.39 3.66 -21.98
CA LEU A 120 2.62 4.35 -21.61
C LEU A 120 3.84 3.92 -22.44
N ALA A 121 3.69 3.10 -23.50
CA ALA A 121 4.82 2.56 -24.23
C ALA A 121 5.65 3.66 -24.95
N GLU A 122 5.02 4.75 -25.38
CA GLU A 122 5.69 5.87 -26.04
C GLU A 122 6.22 6.92 -25.05
N GLU A 123 5.87 6.81 -23.78
CA GLU A 123 6.22 7.76 -22.74
C GLU A 123 7.54 7.43 -22.03
N ASN A 124 8.17 8.45 -21.46
CA ASN A 124 9.34 8.24 -20.64
C ASN A 124 8.96 7.80 -19.22
N LEU A 125 8.83 6.47 -19.05
CA LEU A 125 8.47 5.84 -17.79
C LEU A 125 9.40 6.24 -16.62
N PHE A 126 10.68 6.49 -16.89
CA PHE A 126 11.62 6.93 -15.85
C PHE A 126 11.22 8.29 -15.27
N GLU A 127 10.88 9.25 -16.14
CA GLU A 127 10.43 10.56 -15.70
C GLU A 127 9.08 10.49 -14.97
N MET A 128 8.16 9.67 -15.49
CA MET A 128 6.83 9.50 -14.90
C MET A 128 6.87 8.86 -13.52
N LEU A 129 7.79 7.93 -13.26
CA LEU A 129 7.90 7.28 -11.96
C LEU A 129 8.72 8.06 -10.92
N LYS A 130 9.45 9.14 -11.32
CA LYS A 130 10.21 9.99 -10.39
C LYS A 130 9.42 10.51 -9.20
N PRO A 131 8.16 10.94 -9.33
CA PRO A 131 7.36 11.39 -8.19
C PRO A 131 7.24 10.34 -7.09
N PHE A 132 7.17 9.06 -7.44
CA PHE A 132 7.09 7.97 -6.46
C PHE A 132 8.36 7.84 -5.59
N LEU A 133 9.53 8.23 -6.09
CA LEU A 133 10.75 8.24 -5.27
C LEU A 133 10.71 9.29 -4.14
N LYS A 134 9.90 10.33 -4.32
CA LYS A 134 9.71 11.39 -3.32
C LYS A 134 8.65 11.03 -2.28
N GLN A 135 7.83 10.03 -2.56
CA GLN A 135 6.83 9.51 -1.62
C GLN A 135 7.52 8.71 -0.53
N SER A 136 7.73 9.31 0.63
CA SER A 136 8.42 8.70 1.77
C SER A 136 7.77 7.41 2.29
N GLN A 137 6.52 7.15 1.89
CA GLN A 137 5.75 5.97 2.29
C GLN A 137 5.87 4.80 1.32
N LEU A 138 6.32 5.03 0.07
CA LEU A 138 6.44 3.95 -0.91
C LEU A 138 7.73 3.16 -0.67
N ASN A 139 7.61 1.84 -0.66
CA ASN A 139 8.77 0.97 -0.49
C ASN A 139 9.59 0.90 -1.80
N SER A 140 10.89 1.11 -1.71
CA SER A 140 11.80 1.01 -2.86
C SER A 140 11.82 -0.40 -3.48
N SER A 141 11.42 -1.43 -2.73
CA SER A 141 11.29 -2.81 -3.20
C SER A 141 9.95 -3.11 -3.88
N THR A 142 9.07 -2.11 -4.06
CA THR A 142 7.80 -2.27 -4.80
C THR A 142 8.08 -2.86 -6.19
N ALA A 143 7.40 -3.96 -6.52
CA ALA A 143 7.57 -4.66 -7.79
C ALA A 143 7.00 -3.83 -8.95
N LEU A 144 7.66 -3.89 -10.11
CA LEU A 144 7.13 -3.38 -11.38
C LEU A 144 6.69 -4.53 -12.26
N VAL A 145 5.55 -4.37 -12.90
CA VAL A 145 4.97 -5.29 -13.89
C VAL A 145 4.49 -4.47 -15.08
N TYR A 146 4.73 -4.97 -16.28
CA TYR A 146 4.17 -4.43 -17.52
C TYR A 146 3.01 -5.30 -17.99
N THR A 147 1.98 -4.70 -18.56
CA THR A 147 0.84 -5.43 -19.12
C THR A 147 0.37 -4.81 -20.45
N GLU A 148 -0.10 -5.67 -21.33
CA GLU A 148 -0.82 -5.29 -22.55
C GLU A 148 -2.34 -5.44 -22.41
N SER A 149 -2.76 -6.09 -21.32
CA SER A 149 -4.17 -6.20 -20.96
C SER A 149 -4.68 -4.90 -20.35
N ASN A 150 -5.99 -4.70 -20.41
CA ASN A 150 -6.64 -3.63 -19.67
C ASN A 150 -6.33 -3.79 -18.16
N ILE A 151 -5.81 -2.72 -17.52
CA ILE A 151 -5.36 -2.76 -16.12
C ILE A 151 -6.50 -3.04 -15.16
N GLU A 152 -7.68 -2.46 -15.39
CA GLU A 152 -8.83 -2.67 -14.51
C GLU A 152 -9.25 -4.14 -14.52
N THR A 153 -9.35 -4.75 -15.70
CA THR A 153 -9.67 -6.17 -15.85
C THR A 153 -8.59 -7.04 -15.19
N LEU A 154 -7.31 -6.73 -15.40
CA LEU A 154 -6.20 -7.46 -14.80
C LEU A 154 -6.23 -7.38 -13.26
N LEU A 155 -6.49 -6.21 -12.68
CA LEU A 155 -6.63 -6.02 -11.25
C LEU A 155 -7.86 -6.76 -10.70
N GLN A 156 -9.00 -6.69 -11.39
CA GLN A 156 -10.22 -7.41 -10.97
C GLN A 156 -9.98 -8.93 -10.98
N THR A 157 -9.41 -9.46 -12.05
CA THR A 157 -9.01 -10.88 -12.12
C THR A 157 -8.03 -11.24 -11.01
N SER A 158 -7.10 -10.35 -10.69
CA SER A 158 -6.15 -10.53 -9.60
C SER A 158 -6.81 -10.62 -8.22
N ILE A 159 -7.84 -9.82 -7.99
CA ILE A 159 -8.65 -9.86 -6.77
C ILE A 159 -9.43 -11.17 -6.70
N ASP A 160 -10.12 -11.54 -7.76
CA ASP A 160 -11.00 -12.70 -7.83
C ASP A 160 -10.24 -14.04 -7.70
N LYS A 161 -9.01 -14.09 -8.21
CA LYS A 161 -8.11 -15.27 -8.13
C LYS A 161 -7.17 -15.26 -6.93
N GLY A 162 -7.14 -14.18 -6.16
CA GLY A 162 -6.35 -14.04 -4.96
C GLY A 162 -6.90 -14.86 -3.79
N ASP A 163 -6.21 -14.79 -2.67
CA ASP A 163 -6.69 -15.31 -1.39
C ASP A 163 -7.10 -14.16 -0.45
N VAL A 164 -7.56 -14.52 0.75
CA VAL A 164 -7.97 -13.55 1.79
C VAL A 164 -6.85 -12.56 2.14
N ARG A 165 -5.59 -12.94 1.97
CA ARG A 165 -4.42 -12.14 2.38
C ARG A 165 -3.92 -11.21 1.31
N SER A 166 -3.92 -11.67 0.04
CA SER A 166 -3.37 -10.88 -1.07
C SER A 166 -4.01 -11.26 -2.42
N ALA A 167 -4.09 -10.29 -3.32
CA ALA A 167 -4.50 -10.52 -4.68
C ALA A 167 -3.43 -11.34 -5.45
N LYS A 168 -3.83 -12.00 -6.52
CA LYS A 168 -2.99 -12.95 -7.27
C LYS A 168 -1.70 -12.31 -7.81
N LEU A 169 -1.78 -11.10 -8.35
CA LEU A 169 -0.59 -10.38 -8.86
C LEU A 169 0.43 -10.12 -7.76
N GLN A 170 -0.02 -9.77 -6.55
CA GLN A 170 0.86 -9.54 -5.41
C GLN A 170 1.53 -10.84 -4.97
N GLN A 171 0.82 -11.97 -5.02
CA GLN A 171 1.39 -13.30 -4.75
C GLN A 171 2.50 -13.64 -5.74
N ILE A 172 2.26 -13.40 -7.05
CA ILE A 172 3.26 -13.62 -8.11
C ILE A 172 4.48 -12.71 -7.90
N ALA A 173 4.26 -11.43 -7.61
CA ALA A 173 5.35 -10.48 -7.37
C ALA A 173 6.19 -10.88 -6.15
N GLU A 174 5.56 -11.28 -5.05
CA GLU A 174 6.24 -11.73 -3.84
C GLU A 174 6.98 -13.05 -4.04
N PHE A 175 6.39 -14.00 -4.77
CA PHE A 175 7.06 -15.25 -5.14
C PHE A 175 8.33 -14.97 -5.94
N ASN A 176 8.24 -14.15 -7.00
CA ASN A 176 9.39 -13.78 -7.83
C ASN A 176 10.47 -13.05 -7.03
N ARG A 177 10.07 -12.15 -6.12
CA ARG A 177 10.98 -11.44 -5.23
C ARG A 177 11.74 -12.40 -4.31
N THR A 178 11.04 -13.33 -3.68
CA THR A 178 11.60 -14.27 -2.70
C THR A 178 12.56 -15.26 -3.34
N HIS A 179 12.22 -15.72 -4.55
CA HIS A 179 13.05 -16.70 -5.29
C HIS A 179 14.15 -16.02 -6.12
N LYS A 180 14.34 -14.70 -5.99
CA LYS A 180 15.30 -13.90 -6.77
C LYS A 180 15.20 -14.16 -8.26
N ASP A 181 13.97 -14.34 -8.73
CA ASP A 181 13.72 -14.68 -10.12
C ASP A 181 14.23 -13.57 -11.04
N LYS A 182 14.75 -13.98 -12.20
CA LYS A 182 15.08 -13.08 -13.31
C LYS A 182 13.87 -12.26 -13.79
N TYR A 183 12.67 -12.65 -13.40
CA TYR A 183 11.40 -11.98 -13.69
C TYR A 183 10.97 -10.96 -12.63
N TYR A 184 11.82 -10.65 -11.65
CA TYR A 184 11.53 -9.62 -10.66
C TYR A 184 12.32 -8.35 -10.95
N THR A 185 11.60 -7.21 -11.03
CA THR A 185 12.20 -5.88 -11.09
C THR A 185 11.50 -4.97 -10.09
N SER A 186 12.27 -4.36 -9.18
CA SER A 186 11.74 -3.36 -8.25
C SER A 186 11.84 -1.96 -8.84
N LEU A 187 11.03 -1.04 -8.29
CA LEU A 187 11.10 0.38 -8.61
C LEU A 187 12.53 0.91 -8.45
N GLU A 188 13.20 0.60 -7.34
CA GLU A 188 14.59 1.03 -7.12
C GLU A 188 15.54 0.51 -8.20
N ARG A 189 15.44 -0.77 -8.56
CA ARG A 189 16.30 -1.37 -9.58
C ARG A 189 16.07 -0.74 -10.95
N PHE A 190 14.81 -0.50 -11.30
CA PHE A 190 14.45 0.19 -12.55
C PHE A 190 15.04 1.60 -12.58
N MET A 191 14.84 2.37 -11.52
CA MET A 191 15.34 3.74 -11.43
C MET A 191 16.88 3.79 -11.47
N LYS A 192 17.57 2.93 -10.72
CA LYS A 192 19.05 2.86 -10.75
C LYS A 192 19.60 2.48 -12.12
N ASN A 193 18.94 1.57 -12.82
CA ASN A 193 19.38 1.19 -14.16
C ASN A 193 19.22 2.34 -15.15
N ASN A 194 18.14 3.13 -15.04
CA ASN A 194 17.92 4.27 -15.92
C ASN A 194 18.77 5.51 -15.61
N MET A 195 19.50 5.53 -14.49
CA MET A 195 20.49 6.59 -14.17
C MET A 195 21.86 6.36 -14.81
N ARG A 196 22.08 5.25 -15.53
CA ARG A 196 23.36 4.91 -16.18
C ARG A 196 23.40 5.45 -17.60
N LEU A 197 24.62 5.62 -18.15
CA LEU A 197 24.84 6.15 -19.52
C LEU A 197 24.24 5.27 -20.63
N GLU A 198 24.12 3.96 -20.39
CA GLU A 198 23.43 3.01 -21.28
C GLU A 198 22.29 2.38 -20.49
N ALA A 199 21.26 3.19 -20.25
CA ALA A 199 20.14 2.82 -19.40
C ALA A 199 19.26 1.76 -20.08
N VAL A 200 19.40 0.51 -19.68
CA VAL A 200 18.49 -0.59 -20.07
C VAL A 200 17.88 -1.21 -18.83
N ALA A 201 16.56 -1.30 -18.82
CA ALA A 201 15.82 -1.95 -17.78
C ALA A 201 14.81 -2.94 -18.37
N PHE A 202 14.51 -3.98 -17.60
CA PHE A 202 13.57 -5.03 -18.00
C PHE A 202 12.48 -5.14 -16.94
N ILE A 203 11.23 -5.15 -17.37
CA ILE A 203 10.05 -5.34 -16.51
C ILE A 203 9.34 -6.61 -16.96
N PRO A 204 8.96 -7.54 -16.04
CA PRO A 204 8.22 -8.75 -16.41
C PRO A 204 6.85 -8.39 -16.99
N VAL A 205 6.41 -9.16 -17.99
CA VAL A 205 5.10 -9.00 -18.63
C VAL A 205 4.11 -9.99 -18.02
N LEU A 206 3.04 -9.48 -17.45
CA LEU A 206 1.91 -10.26 -16.95
C LEU A 206 0.64 -9.78 -17.67
N ASN A 207 -0.12 -10.71 -18.24
CA ASN A 207 -1.36 -10.39 -18.92
C ASN A 207 -2.54 -11.14 -18.29
N GLU A 208 -3.73 -10.60 -18.46
CA GLU A 208 -4.96 -11.35 -18.23
C GLU A 208 -5.26 -12.19 -19.49
N SER A 209 -5.57 -13.46 -19.30
CA SER A 209 -5.93 -14.38 -20.36
C SER A 209 -6.95 -15.39 -19.84
N GLN A 210 -8.11 -15.47 -20.50
CA GLN A 210 -9.18 -16.42 -20.19
C GLN A 210 -9.62 -16.42 -18.70
N GLY A 211 -9.64 -15.26 -18.05
CA GLY A 211 -10.04 -15.11 -16.66
C GLY A 211 -8.99 -15.60 -15.67
N ASP A 212 -7.72 -15.67 -16.06
CA ASP A 212 -6.58 -15.92 -15.16
C ASP A 212 -5.41 -14.99 -15.50
N ILE A 213 -4.42 -14.92 -14.62
CA ILE A 213 -3.22 -14.12 -14.81
C ILE A 213 -2.12 -15.00 -15.35
N GLU A 214 -1.67 -14.68 -16.55
CA GLU A 214 -0.61 -15.38 -17.24
C GLU A 214 0.73 -14.65 -17.10
N ASN A 215 1.75 -15.37 -16.63
CA ASN A 215 3.13 -14.93 -16.78
C ASN A 215 3.63 -15.38 -18.14
N THR A 216 3.71 -14.44 -19.09
CA THR A 216 4.09 -14.73 -20.48
C THR A 216 5.53 -15.25 -20.62
N GLY A 217 6.33 -15.21 -19.56
CA GLY A 217 7.76 -15.54 -19.59
C GLY A 217 8.60 -14.51 -20.35
N THR A 218 8.00 -13.43 -20.84
CA THR A 218 8.65 -12.36 -21.58
C THR A 218 8.92 -11.14 -20.68
N LYS A 219 9.73 -10.22 -21.16
CA LYS A 219 10.05 -8.96 -20.50
C LYS A 219 9.89 -7.79 -21.45
N ALA A 220 9.29 -6.73 -20.96
CA ALA A 220 9.33 -5.44 -21.60
C ALA A 220 10.70 -4.79 -21.36
N LYS A 221 11.39 -4.44 -22.43
CA LYS A 221 12.69 -3.77 -22.42
C LYS A 221 12.49 -2.27 -22.57
N PHE A 222 13.08 -1.52 -21.67
CA PHE A 222 13.08 -0.07 -21.67
C PHE A 222 14.51 0.42 -21.86
N ALA A 223 14.72 1.33 -22.81
CA ALA A 223 16.00 2.02 -22.99
C ALA A 223 15.80 3.52 -22.72
N ASN A 224 16.58 4.08 -21.80
CA ASN A 224 16.44 5.46 -21.34
C ASN A 224 15.01 5.82 -20.87
N GLY A 225 14.33 4.85 -20.28
CA GLY A 225 12.97 5.01 -19.78
C GLY A 225 11.85 4.81 -20.80
N ILE A 226 12.18 4.62 -22.08
CA ILE A 226 11.21 4.41 -23.17
C ILE A 226 11.15 2.92 -23.51
N PHE A 227 9.95 2.40 -23.73
CA PHE A 227 9.73 1.02 -24.17
C PHE A 227 10.36 0.80 -25.55
N VAL A 228 11.02 -0.33 -25.74
CA VAL A 228 11.69 -0.67 -27.00
C VAL A 228 11.04 -1.91 -27.64
N GLU A 229 10.96 -3.00 -26.88
CA GLU A 229 10.51 -4.29 -27.38
C GLU A 229 10.18 -5.25 -26.23
N LYS A 230 9.48 -6.34 -26.54
CA LYS A 230 9.38 -7.53 -25.67
C LYS A 230 10.41 -8.57 -26.07
N ILE A 231 11.03 -9.19 -25.11
CA ILE A 231 12.03 -10.25 -25.30
C ILE A 231 11.76 -11.47 -24.43
#